data_a902b6938033e21ce428afd11531c416
#
_entry.id   a902b6938033e21ce428afd11531c416
#
_cell.length_a   1.000
_cell.length_b   1.000
_cell.length_c   1.000
_cell.angle_alpha   90.00
_cell.angle_beta   90.00
_cell.angle_gamma   90.00
#
_symmetry.space_group_name_H-M   'P 1'
#
loop_
_entity.id
_entity.type
_entity.pdbx_description
1 polymer ?
#
loop_
_entity_poly.entity_id
_entity_poly.type
_entity_poly.pdbx_seq_one_letter_code
_entity_poly.pdbx_strand_id
1 'polypeptide(L)'
;MSVVLWILQVVLAGAFLAAGAMKLTQSRARLAERMKWVDDVSAPGIKAIGALEVVAAVGLILPGALGIAVVLTPLAAVGLVVLMLGAAGLHARRSEPSHIAINAVLLALAAVIAWGRFGPYHF
;
A
#
# COMPACT_ATOMS: atom_id res chain seq x y z
N MET A 1 -0.98 -21.76 -5.85
CA MET A 1 -1.55 -20.46 -5.39
C MET A 1 -0.61 -19.69 -4.48
N SER A 2 0.12 -20.36 -3.59
CA SER A 2 1.10 -19.66 -2.73
C SER A 2 2.17 -18.92 -3.52
N VAL A 3 2.65 -19.48 -4.63
CA VAL A 3 3.60 -18.79 -5.53
C VAL A 3 2.99 -17.51 -6.10
N VAL A 4 1.72 -17.57 -6.51
CA VAL A 4 1.00 -16.38 -7.02
C VAL A 4 0.89 -15.32 -5.94
N LEU A 5 0.55 -15.71 -4.70
CA LEU A 5 0.48 -14.77 -3.58
C LEU A 5 1.84 -14.13 -3.29
N TRP A 6 2.92 -14.89 -3.33
CA TRP A 6 4.27 -14.35 -3.17
C TRP A 6 4.63 -13.34 -4.27
N ILE A 7 4.26 -13.63 -5.52
CA ILE A 7 4.46 -12.68 -6.63
C ILE A 7 3.70 -11.39 -6.36
N LEU A 8 2.44 -11.50 -5.95
CA LEU A 8 1.63 -10.32 -5.61
C LEU A 8 2.23 -9.54 -4.43
N GLN A 9 2.68 -10.25 -3.40
CA GLN A 9 3.33 -9.63 -2.24
C GLN A 9 4.59 -8.85 -2.64
N VAL A 10 5.45 -9.43 -3.48
CA VAL A 10 6.68 -8.77 -3.94
C VAL A 10 6.35 -7.55 -4.80
N VAL A 11 5.41 -7.66 -5.72
CA VAL A 11 5.02 -6.55 -6.59
C VAL A 11 4.44 -5.40 -5.77
N LEU A 12 3.50 -5.70 -4.86
CA LEU A 12 2.91 -4.67 -4.02
C LEU A 12 3.93 -4.06 -3.06
N ALA A 13 4.78 -4.88 -2.45
CA ALA A 13 5.82 -4.39 -1.54
C ALA A 13 6.78 -3.43 -2.26
N GLY A 14 7.20 -3.76 -3.47
CA GLY A 14 8.05 -2.89 -4.27
C GLY A 14 7.38 -1.55 -4.58
N ALA A 15 6.13 -1.59 -5.00
CA ALA A 15 5.36 -0.39 -5.33
C ALA A 15 5.17 0.52 -4.11
N PHE A 16 4.75 -0.04 -2.96
CA PHE A 16 4.51 0.75 -1.76
C PHE A 16 5.79 1.19 -1.06
N LEU A 17 6.86 0.39 -1.13
CA LEU A 17 8.16 0.80 -0.62
C LEU A 17 8.67 2.03 -1.38
N ALA A 18 8.60 2.02 -2.70
CA ALA A 18 9.00 3.15 -3.54
C ALA A 18 8.14 4.38 -3.26
N ALA A 19 6.81 4.22 -3.24
CA ALA A 19 5.88 5.32 -2.98
C ALA A 19 6.08 5.90 -1.59
N GLY A 20 6.22 5.05 -0.58
CA GLY A 20 6.45 5.48 0.79
C GLY A 20 7.78 6.17 0.99
N ALA A 21 8.85 5.63 0.41
CA ALA A 21 10.17 6.24 0.46
C ALA A 21 10.17 7.64 -0.16
N MET A 22 9.50 7.82 -1.29
CA MET A 22 9.34 9.14 -1.91
C MET A 22 8.65 10.14 -0.98
N LYS A 23 7.57 9.72 -0.32
CA LYS A 23 6.82 10.56 0.60
C LYS A 23 7.63 10.93 1.85
N LEU A 24 8.52 10.04 2.30
CA LEU A 24 9.36 10.28 3.47
C LEU A 24 10.58 11.16 3.15
N THR A 25 11.12 11.07 1.94
CA THR A 25 12.40 11.70 1.60
C THR A 25 12.28 12.98 0.78
N GLN A 26 11.19 13.15 0.02
CA GLN A 26 11.01 14.32 -0.83
C GLN A 26 10.19 15.41 -0.14
N SER A 27 10.43 16.67 -0.49
CA SER A 27 9.66 17.79 0.03
C SER A 27 8.22 17.76 -0.52
N ARG A 28 7.30 18.39 0.21
CA ARG A 28 5.90 18.51 -0.24
C ARG A 28 5.80 19.19 -1.60
N ALA A 29 6.58 20.25 -1.82
CA ALA A 29 6.59 20.99 -3.08
C ALA A 29 7.05 20.10 -4.24
N ARG A 30 8.07 19.26 -4.03
CA ARG A 30 8.55 18.35 -5.05
C ARG A 30 7.56 17.24 -5.36
N LEU A 31 6.90 16.70 -4.34
CA LEU A 31 5.84 15.69 -4.51
C LEU A 31 4.65 16.27 -5.28
N ALA A 32 4.29 17.53 -5.03
CA ALA A 32 3.18 18.19 -5.69
C ALA A 32 3.37 18.30 -7.21
N GLU A 33 4.59 18.30 -7.71
CA GLU A 33 4.87 18.30 -9.15
C GLU A 33 4.38 17.03 -9.84
N ARG A 34 4.36 15.90 -9.13
CA ARG A 34 3.92 14.58 -9.65
C ARG A 34 2.56 14.16 -9.12
N MET A 35 2.25 14.55 -7.90
CA MET A 35 1.08 14.11 -7.15
C MET A 35 0.30 15.33 -6.68
N LYS A 36 -0.60 15.82 -7.53
CA LYS A 36 -1.35 17.06 -7.24
C LYS A 36 -2.20 16.97 -5.98
N TRP A 37 -2.64 15.76 -5.60
CA TRP A 37 -3.41 15.53 -4.37
C TRP A 37 -2.65 15.93 -3.10
N VAL A 38 -1.34 16.03 -3.17
CA VAL A 38 -0.48 16.44 -2.04
C VAL A 38 -0.87 17.82 -1.50
N ASP A 39 -1.40 18.70 -2.35
CA ASP A 39 -1.85 20.03 -1.93
C ASP A 39 -3.04 19.97 -0.96
N ASP A 40 -3.81 18.88 -0.96
CA ASP A 40 -4.97 18.69 -0.10
C ASP A 40 -4.62 18.00 1.22
N VAL A 41 -3.37 17.61 1.42
CA VAL A 41 -2.91 16.89 2.60
C VAL A 41 -1.78 17.67 3.28
N SER A 42 -1.81 17.73 4.61
CA SER A 42 -0.75 18.39 5.37
C SER A 42 0.60 17.67 5.21
N ALA A 43 1.71 18.38 5.39
CA ALA A 43 3.04 17.78 5.33
C ALA A 43 3.21 16.62 6.33
N PRO A 44 2.79 16.72 7.61
CA PRO A 44 2.81 15.57 8.52
C PRO A 44 1.95 14.41 8.05
N GLY A 45 0.79 14.70 7.42
CA GLY A 45 -0.10 13.68 6.87
C GLY A 45 0.56 12.87 5.75
N ILE A 46 1.28 13.54 4.86
CA ILE A 46 2.03 12.89 3.78
C ILE A 46 3.11 11.97 4.35
N LYS A 47 3.85 12.43 5.36
CA LYS A 47 4.87 11.61 6.03
C LYS A 47 4.26 10.41 6.72
N ALA A 48 3.11 10.56 7.36
CA ALA A 48 2.39 9.45 8.00
C ALA A 48 1.97 8.39 6.96
N ILE A 49 1.43 8.82 5.83
CA ILE A 49 1.05 7.91 4.74
C ILE A 49 2.29 7.17 4.23
N GLY A 50 3.39 7.88 3.99
CA GLY A 50 4.64 7.27 3.55
C GLY A 50 5.18 6.24 4.52
N ALA A 51 5.15 6.54 5.82
CA ALA A 51 5.58 5.62 6.87
C ALA A 51 4.71 4.35 6.88
N LEU A 52 3.39 4.50 6.79
CA LEU A 52 2.46 3.37 6.73
C LEU A 52 2.71 2.49 5.51
N GLU A 53 2.99 3.10 4.36
CA GLU A 53 3.29 2.37 3.14
C GLU A 53 4.58 1.56 3.24
N VAL A 54 5.63 2.13 3.83
CA VAL A 54 6.91 1.43 4.06
C VAL A 54 6.73 0.28 5.05
N VAL A 55 6.05 0.53 6.16
CA VAL A 55 5.78 -0.50 7.17
C VAL A 55 4.96 -1.64 6.58
N ALA A 56 3.95 -1.32 5.78
CA ALA A 56 3.13 -2.33 5.11
C ALA A 56 3.95 -3.13 4.09
N ALA A 57 4.82 -2.48 3.33
CA ALA A 57 5.70 -3.17 2.37
C ALA A 57 6.61 -4.18 3.07
N VAL A 58 7.21 -3.79 4.20
CA VAL A 58 8.03 -4.69 5.02
C VAL A 58 7.16 -5.84 5.56
N GLY A 59 5.97 -5.54 6.04
CA GLY A 59 5.03 -6.54 6.56
C GLY A 59 4.54 -7.55 5.52
N LEU A 60 4.52 -7.17 4.24
CA LEU A 60 4.16 -8.10 3.16
C LEU A 60 5.24 -9.17 2.93
N ILE A 61 6.48 -8.92 3.26
CA ILE A 61 7.61 -9.77 2.87
C ILE A 61 8.27 -10.45 4.08
N LEU A 62 8.72 -9.68 5.06
CA LEU A 62 9.61 -10.19 6.11
C LEU A 62 8.97 -11.26 7.00
N PRO A 63 7.73 -11.12 7.49
CA PRO A 63 7.16 -12.14 8.38
C PRO A 63 7.11 -13.52 7.73
N GLY A 64 6.65 -13.59 6.48
CA GLY A 64 6.60 -14.85 5.74
C GLY A 64 7.97 -15.39 5.39
N ALA A 65 8.91 -14.53 4.99
CA ALA A 65 10.27 -14.92 4.63
C ALA A 65 11.03 -15.47 5.84
N LEU A 66 10.83 -14.89 7.03
CA LEU A 66 11.49 -15.30 8.26
C LEU A 66 10.74 -16.39 9.02
N GLY A 67 9.47 -16.64 8.69
CA GLY A 67 8.63 -17.59 9.42
C GLY A 67 8.29 -17.14 10.83
N ILE A 68 8.33 -15.82 11.11
CA ILE A 68 8.09 -15.23 12.43
C ILE A 68 6.91 -14.26 12.32
N ALA A 69 5.94 -14.37 13.25
CA ALA A 69 4.78 -13.49 13.30
C ALA A 69 4.09 -13.36 11.93
N VAL A 70 3.88 -14.48 11.26
CA VAL A 70 3.41 -14.52 9.86
C VAL A 70 2.05 -13.87 9.66
N VAL A 71 1.24 -13.74 10.70
CA VAL A 71 -0.05 -13.04 10.66
C VAL A 71 0.11 -11.55 10.31
N LEU A 72 1.30 -10.98 10.48
CA LEU A 72 1.55 -9.59 10.11
C LEU A 72 1.44 -9.36 8.60
N THR A 73 1.70 -10.37 7.77
CA THR A 73 1.54 -10.24 6.31
C THR A 73 0.09 -9.98 5.90
N PRO A 74 -0.90 -10.83 6.27
CA PRO A 74 -2.28 -10.50 5.93
C PRO A 74 -2.80 -9.26 6.63
N LEU A 75 -2.30 -8.93 7.84
CA LEU A 75 -2.66 -7.68 8.51
C LEU A 75 -2.14 -6.47 7.73
N ALA A 76 -0.91 -6.53 7.21
CA ALA A 76 -0.37 -5.48 6.36
C ALA A 76 -1.22 -5.31 5.09
N ALA A 77 -1.66 -6.40 4.49
CA ALA A 77 -2.53 -6.37 3.32
C ALA A 77 -3.88 -5.70 3.63
N VAL A 78 -4.48 -5.99 4.78
CA VAL A 78 -5.71 -5.32 5.23
C VAL A 78 -5.46 -3.83 5.43
N GLY A 79 -4.33 -3.46 6.02
CA GLY A 79 -3.94 -2.05 6.17
C GLY A 79 -3.86 -1.33 4.82
N LEU A 80 -3.32 -1.98 3.81
CA LEU A 80 -3.27 -1.43 2.45
C LEU A 80 -4.65 -1.29 1.82
N VAL A 81 -5.56 -2.24 2.07
CA VAL A 81 -6.95 -2.11 1.62
C VAL A 81 -7.58 -0.85 2.20
N VAL A 82 -7.44 -0.62 3.50
CA VAL A 82 -7.96 0.58 4.16
C VAL A 82 -7.32 1.84 3.59
N LEU A 83 -6.01 1.83 3.38
CA LEU A 83 -5.28 2.96 2.82
C LEU A 83 -5.77 3.27 1.39
N MET A 84 -6.00 2.25 0.57
CA MET A 84 -6.49 2.44 -0.80
C MET A 84 -7.93 2.94 -0.84
N LEU A 85 -8.76 2.54 0.11
CA LEU A 85 -10.12 3.10 0.24
C LEU A 85 -10.06 4.60 0.54
N GLY A 86 -9.18 5.01 1.46
CA GLY A 86 -8.95 6.42 1.75
C GLY A 86 -8.44 7.20 0.55
N ALA A 87 -7.47 6.62 -0.16
CA ALA A 87 -6.92 7.23 -1.38
C ALA A 87 -7.98 7.37 -2.47
N ALA A 88 -8.79 6.35 -2.68
CA ALA A 88 -9.89 6.41 -3.66
C ALA A 88 -10.89 7.51 -3.31
N GLY A 89 -11.21 7.68 -2.03
CA GLY A 89 -12.07 8.76 -1.56
C GLY A 89 -11.50 10.15 -1.87
N LEU A 90 -10.19 10.32 -1.63
CA LEU A 90 -9.49 11.57 -1.95
C LEU A 90 -9.52 11.86 -3.45
N HIS A 91 -9.19 10.87 -4.28
CA HIS A 91 -9.20 11.05 -5.74
C HIS A 91 -10.61 11.26 -6.28
N ALA A 92 -11.63 10.67 -5.66
CA ALA A 92 -13.02 10.93 -6.02
C ALA A 92 -13.40 12.41 -5.79
N ARG A 93 -12.97 13.00 -4.68
CA ARG A 93 -13.16 14.42 -4.39
C ARG A 93 -12.47 15.32 -5.43
N ARG A 94 -11.34 14.87 -5.95
CA ARG A 94 -10.56 15.61 -6.94
C ARG A 94 -10.97 15.31 -8.37
N SER A 95 -11.97 14.46 -8.59
CA SER A 95 -12.43 14.04 -9.93
C SER A 95 -11.29 13.47 -10.79
N GLU A 96 -10.54 12.52 -10.21
CA GLU A 96 -9.39 11.89 -10.84
C GLU A 96 -9.67 10.39 -11.08
N PRO A 97 -10.49 10.02 -12.10
CA PRO A 97 -10.94 8.65 -12.28
C PRO A 97 -9.81 7.66 -12.59
N SER A 98 -8.74 8.08 -13.26
CA SER A 98 -7.59 7.19 -13.53
C SER A 98 -6.87 6.78 -12.24
N HIS A 99 -6.75 7.68 -11.27
CA HIS A 99 -6.17 7.38 -9.97
C HIS A 99 -7.07 6.44 -9.16
N ILE A 100 -8.39 6.60 -9.26
CA ILE A 100 -9.36 5.69 -8.62
C ILE A 100 -9.19 4.28 -9.19
N ALA A 101 -9.04 4.14 -10.50
CA ALA A 101 -8.83 2.86 -11.14
C ALA A 101 -7.55 2.17 -10.64
N ILE A 102 -6.45 2.92 -10.52
CA ILE A 102 -5.20 2.39 -9.96
C ILE A 102 -5.39 1.94 -8.51
N ASN A 103 -6.05 2.76 -7.69
CA ASN A 103 -6.34 2.41 -6.29
C ASN A 103 -7.20 1.15 -6.20
N ALA A 104 -8.20 1.00 -7.08
CA ALA A 104 -9.05 -0.19 -7.11
C ALA A 104 -8.25 -1.46 -7.44
N VAL A 105 -7.32 -1.38 -8.39
CA VAL A 105 -6.45 -2.52 -8.74
C VAL A 105 -5.56 -2.88 -7.55
N LEU A 106 -4.90 -1.91 -6.94
CA LEU A 106 -4.03 -2.15 -5.78
C LEU A 106 -4.82 -2.71 -4.60
N LEU A 107 -6.03 -2.20 -4.38
CA LEU A 107 -6.93 -2.71 -3.34
C LEU A 107 -7.30 -4.18 -3.61
N ALA A 108 -7.65 -4.51 -4.84
CA ALA A 108 -8.02 -5.87 -5.21
C ALA A 108 -6.85 -6.85 -4.98
N LEU A 109 -5.63 -6.45 -5.36
CA LEU A 109 -4.45 -7.27 -5.14
C LEU A 109 -4.17 -7.46 -3.64
N ALA A 110 -4.29 -6.40 -2.85
CA ALA A 110 -4.12 -6.48 -1.40
C ALA A 110 -5.20 -7.35 -0.75
N ALA A 111 -6.44 -7.25 -1.22
CA ALA A 111 -7.54 -8.08 -0.72
C ALA A 111 -7.31 -9.57 -1.01
N VAL A 112 -6.78 -9.91 -2.18
CA VAL A 112 -6.44 -11.29 -2.53
C VAL A 112 -5.34 -11.82 -1.60
N ILE A 113 -4.33 -11.03 -1.32
CA ILE A 113 -3.26 -11.41 -0.38
C ILE A 113 -3.84 -11.64 1.02
N ALA A 114 -4.68 -10.72 1.50
CA ALA A 114 -5.29 -10.84 2.81
C ALA A 114 -6.14 -12.13 2.91
N TRP A 115 -6.98 -12.37 1.90
CA TRP A 115 -7.80 -13.58 1.84
C TRP A 115 -6.94 -14.84 1.86
N GLY A 116 -5.94 -14.92 1.00
CA GLY A 116 -5.11 -16.11 0.87
C GLY A 116 -4.29 -16.40 2.12
N ARG A 117 -3.72 -15.36 2.71
CA ARG A 117 -2.81 -15.51 3.85
C ARG A 117 -3.53 -15.62 5.20
N PHE A 118 -4.75 -15.12 5.32
CA PHE A 118 -5.60 -15.43 6.49
C PHE A 118 -6.26 -16.80 6.36
N GLY A 119 -6.57 -17.22 5.14
CA GLY A 119 -7.40 -18.37 4.85
C GLY A 119 -6.63 -19.57 4.29
N PRO A 120 -7.02 -20.06 3.10
CA PRO A 120 -6.59 -21.38 2.61
C PRO A 120 -5.11 -21.51 2.30
N TYR A 121 -4.41 -20.38 2.12
CA TYR A 121 -2.99 -20.36 1.74
C TYR A 121 -2.13 -19.65 2.80
N HIS A 122 -2.50 -19.77 4.07
CA HIS A 122 -1.69 -19.23 5.17
C HIS A 122 -0.30 -19.86 5.22
N PHE A 123 0.62 -19.16 5.81
CA PHE A 123 2.00 -19.64 5.98
C PHE A 123 2.14 -20.86 6.86
#